data_43950a34f298e9d190c446aeab311ad2
#
_entry.id   43950a34f298e9d190c446aeab311ad2
#
_cell.length_a   1.000
_cell.length_b   1.000
_cell.length_c   1.000
_cell.angle_alpha   90.00
_cell.angle_beta   90.00
_cell.angle_gamma   90.00
#
_symmetry.space_group_name_H-M   'P 1'
#
loop_
_entity.id
_entity.type
_entity.pdbx_description
1 polymer ?
#
loop_
_entity_poly.entity_id
_entity_poly.type
_entity_poly.pdbx_seq_one_letter_code
_entity_poly.pdbx_strand_id
1 'polypeptide(L)'
;MDNIEAIRRLERAYGDQDYGTVDEILAEDFVAHTPGSEMMPPGREGAKAADMGSHVSFPDKKTVIEDLFGEGDLTVSHVRMTGTNKGGLAWAGIPANDRPINVDWIQISRHGPDGRIHETWAQMDTPTLMMQLGAMPGM
;
A
#
# COMPACT_ATOMS: atom_id res chain seq x y z
N MET A 1 -19.23 4.19 -10.22
CA MET A 1 -18.64 4.18 -8.88
C MET A 1 -17.90 5.50 -8.70
N ASP A 2 -18.14 6.22 -7.60
CA ASP A 2 -17.43 7.45 -7.36
C ASP A 2 -15.98 7.17 -6.89
N ASN A 3 -15.17 8.22 -6.90
CA ASN A 3 -13.74 8.08 -6.60
C ASN A 3 -13.49 7.65 -5.16
N ILE A 4 -14.30 8.11 -4.22
CA ILE A 4 -14.18 7.74 -2.80
C ILE A 4 -14.46 6.24 -2.62
N GLU A 5 -15.55 5.75 -3.24
CA GLU A 5 -15.89 4.33 -3.14
C GLU A 5 -14.83 3.45 -3.82
N ALA A 6 -14.22 3.94 -4.90
CA ALA A 6 -13.14 3.21 -5.57
C ALA A 6 -11.97 2.96 -4.60
N ILE A 7 -11.59 3.96 -3.80
CA ILE A 7 -10.52 3.80 -2.80
C ILE A 7 -10.93 2.80 -1.72
N ARG A 8 -12.14 2.89 -1.20
CA ARG A 8 -12.61 1.94 -0.18
C ARG A 8 -12.61 0.51 -0.71
N ARG A 9 -13.07 0.34 -1.94
CA ARG A 9 -13.12 -0.95 -2.60
C ARG A 9 -11.72 -1.51 -2.85
N LEU A 10 -10.78 -0.64 -3.25
CA LEU A 10 -9.38 -1.03 -3.49
C LEU A 10 -8.72 -1.53 -2.20
N GLU A 11 -8.86 -0.78 -1.11
CA GLU A 11 -8.26 -1.18 0.17
C GLU A 11 -8.86 -2.49 0.69
N ARG A 12 -10.15 -2.69 0.51
CA ARG A 12 -10.80 -3.95 0.87
C ARG A 12 -10.26 -5.10 0.02
N ALA A 13 -10.10 -4.88 -1.28
CA ALA A 13 -9.58 -5.90 -2.19
C ALA A 13 -8.15 -6.29 -1.84
N TYR A 14 -7.30 -5.33 -1.50
CA TYR A 14 -5.95 -5.62 -1.02
C TYR A 14 -5.97 -6.45 0.26
N GLY A 15 -6.79 -6.07 1.22
CA GLY A 15 -6.92 -6.80 2.48
C GLY A 15 -7.38 -8.25 2.28
N ASP A 16 -8.30 -8.45 1.35
CA ASP A 16 -8.85 -9.77 1.03
C ASP A 16 -8.01 -10.55 0.02
N GLN A 17 -6.94 -9.96 -0.49
CA GLN A 17 -6.12 -10.50 -1.57
C GLN A 17 -6.96 -10.84 -2.81
N ASP A 18 -7.95 -10.02 -3.07
CA ASP A 18 -8.84 -10.12 -4.24
C ASP A 18 -8.23 -9.31 -5.39
N TYR A 19 -7.25 -9.90 -6.05
CA TYR A 19 -6.50 -9.20 -7.11
C TYR A 19 -7.30 -9.05 -8.40
N GLY A 20 -8.33 -9.83 -8.59
CA GLY A 20 -9.27 -9.62 -9.70
C GLY A 20 -9.98 -8.27 -9.57
N THR A 21 -10.42 -7.92 -8.37
CA THR A 21 -11.02 -6.61 -8.10
C THR A 21 -9.99 -5.49 -8.22
N VAL A 22 -8.75 -5.71 -7.79
CA VAL A 22 -7.67 -4.73 -8.00
C VAL A 22 -7.51 -4.42 -9.48
N ASP A 23 -7.54 -5.43 -10.33
CA ASP A 23 -7.43 -5.26 -11.79
C ASP A 23 -8.61 -4.47 -12.39
N GLU A 24 -9.78 -4.49 -11.75
CA GLU A 24 -10.92 -3.68 -12.17
C GLU A 24 -10.75 -2.21 -11.80
N ILE A 25 -10.06 -1.92 -10.71
CA ILE A 25 -9.93 -0.56 -10.15
C ILE A 25 -8.69 0.15 -10.67
N LEU A 26 -7.55 -0.54 -10.74
CA LEU A 26 -6.32 0.06 -11.28
C LEU A 26 -6.32 -0.06 -12.80
N ALA A 27 -5.95 1.03 -13.47
CA ALA A 27 -5.78 1.01 -14.92
C ALA A 27 -4.61 0.09 -15.30
N GLU A 28 -4.66 -0.46 -16.51
CA GLU A 28 -3.61 -1.33 -17.02
C GLU A 28 -2.26 -0.60 -17.05
N ASP A 29 -2.28 0.69 -17.41
CA ASP A 29 -1.11 1.57 -17.47
C ASP A 29 -0.83 2.31 -16.16
N PHE A 30 -1.35 1.81 -15.05
CA PHE A 30 -1.20 2.42 -13.72
C PHE A 30 0.27 2.69 -13.39
N VAL A 31 0.54 3.86 -12.79
CA VAL A 31 1.87 4.25 -12.34
C VAL A 31 1.83 4.60 -10.86
N ALA A 32 2.73 4.01 -10.08
CA ALA A 32 2.88 4.30 -8.65
C ALA A 32 4.15 5.08 -8.40
N HIS A 33 4.03 6.17 -7.64
CA HIS A 33 5.17 6.96 -7.14
C HIS A 33 5.22 6.76 -5.62
N THR A 34 5.79 5.64 -5.20
CA THR A 34 5.95 5.28 -3.80
C THR A 34 7.40 4.89 -3.53
N PRO A 35 7.88 5.02 -2.28
CA PRO A 35 9.23 4.54 -1.96
C PRO A 35 9.40 3.08 -2.35
N GLY A 36 10.42 2.79 -3.17
CA GLY A 36 10.72 1.44 -3.62
C GLY A 36 9.93 0.95 -4.83
N SER A 37 9.06 1.78 -5.40
CA SER A 37 8.25 1.36 -6.57
C SER A 37 9.10 0.98 -7.78
N GLU A 38 10.29 1.56 -7.92
CA GLU A 38 11.22 1.23 -9.01
C GLU A 38 11.78 -0.19 -8.91
N MET A 39 11.65 -0.85 -7.75
CA MET A 39 12.09 -2.24 -7.55
C MET A 39 10.99 -3.24 -7.90
N MET A 40 9.80 -2.76 -8.24
CA MET A 40 8.65 -3.60 -8.57
C MET A 40 8.43 -3.62 -10.07
N PRO A 41 7.74 -4.64 -10.60
CA PRO A 41 7.30 -4.61 -11.99
C PRO A 41 6.46 -3.35 -12.27
N PRO A 42 6.52 -2.81 -13.48
CA PRO A 42 5.70 -1.64 -13.81
C PRO A 42 4.21 -1.96 -13.86
N GLY A 43 3.39 -0.93 -13.75
CA GLY A 43 1.95 -1.06 -13.86
C GLY A 43 1.29 -1.65 -12.61
N ARG A 44 0.07 -2.08 -12.77
CA ARG A 44 -0.71 -2.66 -11.67
C ARG A 44 -0.14 -3.98 -11.16
N GLU A 45 0.65 -4.67 -11.99
CA GLU A 45 1.34 -5.89 -11.55
C GLU A 45 2.29 -5.61 -10.39
N GLY A 46 2.99 -4.47 -10.43
CA GLY A 46 3.85 -4.05 -9.32
C GLY A 46 3.08 -3.77 -8.05
N ALA A 47 1.92 -3.12 -8.15
CA ALA A 47 1.06 -2.85 -7.01
C ALA A 47 0.57 -4.16 -6.36
N LYS A 48 0.16 -5.11 -7.18
CA LYS A 48 -0.27 -6.42 -6.68
C LYS A 48 0.88 -7.18 -6.02
N ALA A 49 2.06 -7.17 -6.65
CA ALA A 49 3.24 -7.83 -6.09
C ALA A 49 3.64 -7.23 -4.74
N ALA A 50 3.58 -5.91 -4.60
CA ALA A 50 3.87 -5.24 -3.34
C ALA A 50 2.88 -5.65 -2.24
N ASP A 51 1.60 -5.72 -2.56
CA ASP A 51 0.59 -6.16 -1.60
C ASP A 51 0.79 -7.63 -1.20
N MET A 52 1.05 -8.51 -2.17
CA MET A 52 1.36 -9.92 -1.88
C MET A 52 2.54 -10.04 -0.94
N GLY A 53 3.61 -9.27 -1.17
CA GLY A 53 4.79 -9.25 -0.31
C GLY A 53 4.46 -8.80 1.11
N SER A 54 3.59 -7.80 1.26
CA SER A 54 3.19 -7.32 2.58
C SER A 54 2.41 -8.37 3.37
N HIS A 55 1.62 -9.22 2.71
CA HIS A 55 0.92 -10.32 3.38
C HIS A 55 1.88 -11.44 3.82
N VAL A 56 2.98 -11.63 3.09
CA VAL A 56 4.03 -12.57 3.51
C VAL A 56 4.76 -12.03 4.73
N SER A 57 5.15 -10.77 4.71
CA SER A 57 5.87 -10.13 5.83
C SER A 57 5.00 -10.01 7.08
N PHE A 58 3.74 -9.64 6.89
CA PHE A 58 2.78 -9.37 7.98
C PHE A 58 1.47 -10.10 7.72
N PRO A 59 1.43 -11.44 7.95
CA PRO A 59 0.22 -12.22 7.62
C PRO A 59 -1.01 -11.82 8.41
N ASP A 60 -0.83 -11.18 9.57
CA ASP A 60 -1.90 -10.65 10.40
C ASP A 60 -2.19 -9.17 10.13
N LYS A 61 -1.70 -8.62 9.01
CA LYS A 61 -1.83 -7.19 8.76
C LYS A 61 -3.30 -6.77 8.67
N LYS A 62 -3.57 -5.58 9.21
CA LYS A 62 -4.86 -4.90 9.10
C LYS A 62 -4.61 -3.48 8.65
N THR A 63 -5.45 -3.00 7.74
CA THR A 63 -5.41 -1.61 7.30
C THR A 63 -6.74 -0.94 7.62
N VAL A 64 -6.65 0.32 8.01
CA VAL A 64 -7.82 1.16 8.31
C VAL A 64 -7.64 2.48 7.58
N ILE A 65 -8.66 2.90 6.84
CA ILE A 65 -8.67 4.23 6.26
C ILE A 65 -9.12 5.19 7.37
N GLU A 66 -8.22 6.07 7.79
CA GLU A 66 -8.51 7.04 8.84
C GLU A 66 -9.13 8.31 8.28
N ASP A 67 -8.65 8.77 7.12
CA ASP A 67 -9.16 9.96 6.44
C ASP A 67 -9.24 9.67 4.95
N LEU A 68 -10.30 10.16 4.32
CA LEU A 68 -10.51 9.97 2.89
C LEU A 68 -11.38 11.10 2.37
N PHE A 69 -10.85 11.85 1.42
CA PHE A 69 -11.56 12.96 0.79
C PHE A 69 -11.03 13.15 -0.63
N GLY A 70 -11.71 13.98 -1.41
CA GLY A 70 -11.30 14.21 -2.79
C GLY A 70 -11.82 15.49 -3.36
N GLU A 71 -11.20 15.91 -4.45
CA GLU A 71 -11.60 17.08 -5.23
C GLU A 71 -11.22 16.83 -6.70
N GLY A 72 -12.18 17.03 -7.59
CA GLY A 72 -11.95 16.78 -9.01
C GLY A 72 -11.61 15.32 -9.27
N ASP A 73 -10.52 15.09 -9.98
CA ASP A 73 -10.05 13.74 -10.31
C ASP A 73 -9.07 13.16 -9.27
N LEU A 74 -8.86 13.87 -8.14
CA LEU A 74 -7.92 13.46 -7.11
C LEU A 74 -8.63 13.04 -5.83
N THR A 75 -8.12 11.99 -5.20
CA THR A 75 -8.49 11.62 -3.83
C THR A 75 -7.25 11.60 -2.95
N VAL A 76 -7.45 11.84 -1.65
CA VAL A 76 -6.41 11.70 -0.64
C VAL A 76 -6.90 10.69 0.38
N SER A 77 -6.08 9.69 0.65
CA SER A 77 -6.36 8.68 1.69
C SER A 77 -5.23 8.64 2.70
N HIS A 78 -5.60 8.57 3.97
CA HIS A 78 -4.68 8.38 5.07
C HIS A 78 -4.99 7.00 5.66
N VAL A 79 -4.04 6.08 5.55
CA VAL A 79 -4.25 4.67 5.88
C VAL A 79 -3.27 4.26 6.96
N ARG A 80 -3.76 3.54 7.96
CA ARG A 80 -2.94 2.96 9.02
C ARG A 80 -2.88 1.46 8.85
N MET A 81 -1.67 0.91 9.02
CA MET A 81 -1.44 -0.53 8.96
C MET A 81 -0.80 -1.02 10.25
N THR A 82 -1.36 -2.09 10.80
CA THR A 82 -0.77 -2.82 11.91
C THR A 82 -0.48 -4.25 11.48
N GLY A 83 0.49 -4.88 12.12
CA GLY A 83 0.84 -6.26 11.82
C GLY A 83 2.02 -6.70 12.66
N THR A 84 2.43 -7.95 12.45
CA THR A 84 3.56 -8.57 13.15
C THR A 84 4.52 -9.13 12.12
N ASN A 85 5.81 -8.86 12.27
CA ASN A 85 6.84 -9.35 11.33
C ASN A 85 7.06 -10.86 11.49
N LYS A 86 6.20 -11.63 10.85
CA LYS A 86 6.25 -13.09 10.85
C LYS A 86 7.05 -13.66 9.67
N GLY A 87 7.13 -12.92 8.56
CA GLY A 87 7.72 -13.42 7.33
C GLY A 87 9.04 -12.74 6.93
N GLY A 88 9.44 -11.69 7.65
CA GLY A 88 10.62 -10.91 7.29
C GLY A 88 10.36 -9.99 6.12
N LEU A 89 11.32 -9.09 5.87
CA LEU A 89 11.34 -8.19 4.72
C LEU A 89 12.62 -8.49 3.94
N ALA A 90 12.52 -9.43 3.00
CA ALA A 90 13.68 -9.92 2.26
C ALA A 90 14.40 -8.79 1.50
N TRP A 91 13.63 -7.86 0.91
CA TRP A 91 14.20 -6.74 0.15
C TRP A 91 15.05 -5.79 1.01
N ALA A 92 14.81 -5.77 2.33
CA ALA A 92 15.55 -4.92 3.27
C ALA A 92 16.54 -5.74 4.13
N GLY A 93 16.63 -7.05 3.90
CA GLY A 93 17.50 -7.92 4.69
C GLY A 93 17.08 -8.09 6.13
N ILE A 94 15.80 -7.92 6.44
CA ILE A 94 15.26 -8.00 7.79
C ILE A 94 14.63 -9.38 7.97
N PRO A 95 15.14 -10.21 8.92
CA PRO A 95 14.54 -11.51 9.19
C PRO A 95 13.23 -11.39 9.96
N ALA A 96 12.44 -12.44 9.96
CA ALA A 96 11.27 -12.55 10.82
C ALA A 96 11.71 -12.45 12.29
N ASN A 97 11.08 -11.58 13.06
CA ASN A 97 11.49 -11.33 14.45
C ASN A 97 10.30 -11.07 15.39
N ASP A 98 9.09 -11.31 14.92
CA ASP A 98 7.84 -11.15 15.70
C ASP A 98 7.60 -9.74 16.26
N ARG A 99 8.28 -8.73 15.73
CA ARG A 99 8.08 -7.37 16.21
C ARG A 99 6.78 -6.81 15.61
N PRO A 100 5.99 -6.10 16.43
CA PRO A 100 4.78 -5.46 15.91
C PRO A 100 5.11 -4.17 15.17
N ILE A 101 4.31 -3.86 14.16
CA ILE A 101 4.37 -2.57 13.47
C ILE A 101 3.02 -1.85 13.59
N ASN A 102 3.10 -0.54 13.59
CA ASN A 102 1.95 0.35 13.54
C ASN A 102 2.41 1.61 12.79
N VAL A 103 2.10 1.65 11.50
CA VAL A 103 2.57 2.71 10.61
C VAL A 103 1.40 3.25 9.81
N ASP A 104 1.59 4.44 9.26
CA ASP A 104 0.60 5.04 8.39
C ASP A 104 1.26 5.58 7.13
N TRP A 105 0.44 5.79 6.12
CA TRP A 105 0.87 6.47 4.91
C TRP A 105 -0.24 7.37 4.39
N ILE A 106 0.16 8.35 3.58
CA ILE A 106 -0.75 9.25 2.90
C ILE A 106 -0.58 9.01 1.41
N GLN A 107 -1.69 8.86 0.73
CA GLN A 107 -1.69 8.56 -0.70
C GLN A 107 -2.61 9.52 -1.44
N ILE A 108 -2.12 10.06 -2.54
CA ILE A 108 -2.91 10.80 -3.50
C ILE A 108 -3.13 9.88 -4.70
N SER A 109 -4.38 9.79 -5.16
CA SER A 109 -4.73 8.98 -6.33
C SER A 109 -5.39 9.84 -7.39
N ARG A 110 -4.97 9.67 -8.65
CA ARG A 110 -5.60 10.30 -9.80
C ARG A 110 -6.52 9.31 -10.48
N HIS A 111 -7.78 9.70 -10.61
CA HIS A 111 -8.82 8.89 -11.22
C HIS A 111 -9.07 9.36 -12.65
N GLY A 112 -9.20 8.43 -13.59
CA GLY A 112 -9.47 8.74 -14.98
C GLY A 112 -10.96 8.79 -15.29
N PRO A 113 -11.31 9.23 -16.51
CA PRO A 113 -12.70 9.27 -16.95
C PRO A 113 -13.34 7.89 -17.08
N ASP A 114 -12.54 6.84 -17.14
CA ASP A 114 -12.98 5.44 -17.14
C ASP A 114 -13.34 4.94 -15.73
N GLY A 115 -13.19 5.78 -14.69
CA GLY A 115 -13.44 5.42 -13.30
C GLY A 115 -12.31 4.64 -12.65
N ARG A 116 -11.21 4.42 -13.35
CA ARG A 116 -10.06 3.68 -12.83
C ARG A 116 -9.01 4.63 -12.28
N ILE A 117 -8.18 4.10 -11.37
CA ILE A 117 -7.04 4.84 -10.83
C ILE A 117 -5.87 4.67 -11.78
N HIS A 118 -5.33 5.78 -12.27
CA HIS A 118 -4.23 5.77 -13.24
C HIS A 118 -2.89 6.07 -12.63
N GLU A 119 -2.86 6.79 -11.51
CA GLU A 119 -1.61 7.23 -10.92
C GLU A 119 -1.78 7.45 -9.42
N THR A 120 -0.78 7.06 -8.62
CA THR A 120 -0.77 7.31 -7.18
C THR A 120 0.59 7.84 -6.75
N TRP A 121 0.55 8.67 -5.71
CA TRP A 121 1.73 9.12 -4.97
C TRP A 121 1.50 8.74 -3.51
N ALA A 122 2.45 8.05 -2.90
CA ALA A 122 2.34 7.68 -1.49
C ALA A 122 3.62 8.03 -0.74
N GLN A 123 3.46 8.47 0.49
CA GLN A 123 4.56 8.75 1.41
C GLN A 123 4.31 7.99 2.71
N MET A 124 5.31 7.26 3.14
CA MET A 124 5.30 6.50 4.38
C MET A 124 6.49 6.94 5.22
N ASP A 125 6.32 6.95 6.54
CA ASP A 125 7.41 7.17 7.48
C ASP A 125 8.25 5.89 7.57
N THR A 126 9.14 5.70 6.60
CA THR A 126 10.01 4.54 6.53
C THR A 126 10.96 4.44 7.73
N PRO A 127 11.56 5.54 8.24
CA PRO A 127 12.38 5.44 9.46
C PRO A 127 11.62 4.87 10.65
N THR A 128 10.38 5.28 10.88
CA THR A 128 9.58 4.72 11.98
C THR A 128 9.34 3.22 11.78
N LEU A 129 9.05 2.79 10.55
CA LEU A 129 8.92 1.36 10.25
C LEU A 129 10.20 0.61 10.59
N MET A 130 11.36 1.13 10.17
CA MET A 130 12.65 0.50 10.45
C MET A 130 12.93 0.44 11.94
N MET A 131 12.62 1.50 12.70
CA MET A 131 12.75 1.53 14.15
C MET A 131 11.89 0.44 14.81
N GLN A 132 10.64 0.33 14.40
CA GLN A 132 9.73 -0.69 14.95
C GLN A 132 10.22 -2.11 14.65
N LEU A 133 10.83 -2.30 13.48
CA LEU A 133 11.39 -3.60 13.09
C LEU A 133 12.76 -3.88 13.74
N GLY A 134 13.32 -2.92 14.47
CA GLY A 134 14.63 -3.08 15.08
C GLY A 134 15.78 -3.03 14.10
N ALA A 135 15.60 -2.39 12.94
CA ALA A 135 16.55 -2.38 11.84
C ALA A 135 17.20 -1.00 11.59
N MET A 136 16.88 0.00 12.42
CA MET A 136 17.45 1.33 12.23
C MET A 136 18.90 1.36 12.70
N PRO A 137 19.88 1.73 11.83
CA PRO A 137 21.27 1.82 12.24
C PRO A 137 21.46 2.82 13.38
N GLY A 138 22.32 2.47 14.35
CA GLY A 138 22.67 3.34 15.48
C GLY A 138 21.69 3.32 16.64
N MET A 139 20.74 2.44 16.62
CA MET A 139 19.77 2.25 17.71
C MET A 139 20.17 1.14 18.65
#